data_d35d0ee3c180115848d028d0188b0388
#
_entry.id   d35d0ee3c180115848d028d0188b0388
#
_cell.length_a   1.000
_cell.length_b   1.000
_cell.length_c   1.000
_cell.angle_alpha   90.00
_cell.angle_beta   90.00
_cell.angle_gamma   90.00
#
_symmetry.space_group_name_H-M   'P 1'
#
loop_
_entity.id
_entity.type
_entity.pdbx_description
1 polymer ?
#
loop_
_entity_poly.entity_id
_entity_poly.type
_entity_poly.pdbx_seq_one_letter_code
_entity_poly.pdbx_strand_id
1 'polypeptide(L)'
;MQLAFVLYKYFPFGGLQRDFMRIALECQRRGHQIRVYTLIWEGDVPPGFEVLVAPVKALFNHRRNEKLSAWMAADLAKRPVDRLIGFNKMPGLDVYYAADGCFEDKAQTLRNSLYRRWGRYRHFAEYERAVFAPESKTEILMISEVQQPLFIKHYGTPLQRFHLLPPGISQDRRAPANAAEIRAAFRREFSLSDDELLLVQIGSGFKTKGVDRSLKALAALPADLRKRTRLMVIGQDDPKVFQLQSTALGLGEHVQFLKGRSDIPRFLLGADLLIHPAYNENTGTVLLEALVAGLPVLVSAVCGYAHYIAEADSGLVLDEPFEQEQLNQYLQRMLEDNTARAAWARNGLAFADSADLYSMPEHAADVILAQERA
;
A
#
# COMPACT_ATOMS: atom_id res chain seq x y z
N MET A 1 -25.41 7.60 14.02
CA MET A 1 -25.13 8.52 12.90
C MET A 1 -25.38 7.82 11.59
N GLN A 2 -25.77 8.57 10.58
CA GLN A 2 -25.76 8.13 9.18
C GLN A 2 -24.45 8.58 8.54
N LEU A 3 -23.57 7.65 8.20
CA LEU A 3 -22.28 7.94 7.59
C LEU A 3 -22.35 7.67 6.08
N ALA A 4 -21.78 8.58 5.28
CA ALA A 4 -21.60 8.36 3.85
C ALA A 4 -20.12 8.16 3.54
N PHE A 5 -19.82 7.10 2.81
CA PHE A 5 -18.50 6.81 2.28
C PHE A 5 -18.49 7.00 0.76
N VAL A 6 -17.42 7.56 0.21
CA VAL A 6 -17.28 7.71 -1.23
C VAL A 6 -15.92 7.23 -1.72
N LEU A 7 -15.96 6.36 -2.74
CA LEU A 7 -14.78 5.90 -3.46
C LEU A 7 -15.13 5.68 -4.93
N TYR A 8 -14.17 5.92 -5.85
CA TYR A 8 -14.46 5.78 -7.27
C TYR A 8 -14.77 4.36 -7.69
N LYS A 9 -14.07 3.36 -7.12
CA LYS A 9 -14.25 1.96 -7.45
C LYS A 9 -14.02 1.08 -6.23
N TYR A 10 -14.90 0.11 -6.07
CA TYR A 10 -14.71 -0.97 -5.13
C TYR A 10 -14.50 -2.30 -5.86
N PHE A 11 -13.48 -3.06 -5.45
CA PHE A 11 -13.18 -4.43 -5.82
C PHE A 11 -12.40 -5.11 -4.68
N PRO A 12 -12.58 -6.44 -4.44
CA PRO A 12 -12.12 -7.07 -3.20
C PRO A 12 -10.61 -7.08 -2.93
N PHE A 13 -9.78 -6.89 -3.98
CA PHE A 13 -8.31 -7.13 -3.89
C PHE A 13 -7.44 -5.87 -3.84
N GLY A 14 -8.03 -4.68 -3.80
CA GLY A 14 -7.27 -3.41 -3.71
C GLY A 14 -6.91 -3.05 -2.27
N GLY A 15 -5.74 -2.47 -2.03
CA GLY A 15 -5.33 -1.99 -0.71
C GLY A 15 -6.29 -0.94 -0.15
N LEU A 16 -6.54 0.14 -0.91
CA LEU A 16 -7.51 1.18 -0.57
C LEU A 16 -8.90 0.62 -0.28
N GLN A 17 -9.36 -0.35 -1.08
CA GLN A 17 -10.68 -0.95 -0.95
C GLN A 17 -10.79 -1.83 0.31
N ARG A 18 -9.74 -2.53 0.67
CA ARG A 18 -9.68 -3.30 1.93
C ARG A 18 -9.74 -2.37 3.14
N ASP A 19 -8.98 -1.28 3.10
CA ASP A 19 -8.97 -0.30 4.19
C ASP A 19 -10.34 0.39 4.32
N PHE A 20 -10.94 0.81 3.19
CA PHE A 20 -12.31 1.31 3.17
C PHE A 20 -13.28 0.33 3.85
N MET A 21 -13.26 -0.92 3.42
CA MET A 21 -14.19 -1.93 3.95
C MET A 21 -14.02 -2.14 5.45
N ARG A 22 -12.78 -2.22 5.93
CA ARG A 22 -12.49 -2.42 7.36
C ARG A 22 -12.93 -1.22 8.20
N ILE A 23 -12.67 0.01 7.75
CA ILE A 23 -13.11 1.24 8.43
C ILE A 23 -14.63 1.33 8.45
N ALA A 24 -15.30 1.08 7.32
CA ALA A 24 -16.75 1.15 7.23
C ALA A 24 -17.44 0.07 8.08
N LEU A 25 -16.91 -1.16 8.11
CA LEU A 25 -17.39 -2.22 8.98
C LEU A 25 -17.18 -1.90 10.47
N GLU A 26 -16.05 -1.26 10.81
CA GLU A 26 -15.80 -0.83 12.20
C GLU A 26 -16.80 0.25 12.63
N CYS A 27 -17.10 1.22 11.78
CA CYS A 27 -18.15 2.21 12.05
C CYS A 27 -19.52 1.55 12.20
N GLN A 28 -19.84 0.55 11.35
CA GLN A 28 -21.09 -0.21 11.46
C GLN A 28 -21.15 -1.02 12.78
N ARG A 29 -20.05 -1.68 13.17
CA ARG A 29 -19.95 -2.42 14.45
C ARG A 29 -20.20 -1.53 15.66
N ARG A 30 -19.85 -0.24 15.56
CA ARG A 30 -20.14 0.78 16.59
C ARG A 30 -21.59 1.32 16.52
N GLY A 31 -22.46 0.74 15.69
CA GLY A 31 -23.89 1.07 15.62
C GLY A 31 -24.26 2.19 14.64
N HIS A 32 -23.39 2.51 13.67
CA HIS A 32 -23.68 3.55 12.69
C HIS A 32 -24.16 2.96 11.36
N GLN A 33 -25.04 3.69 10.66
CA GLN A 33 -25.56 3.30 9.36
C GLN A 33 -24.58 3.73 8.25
N ILE A 34 -24.37 2.85 7.28
CA ILE A 34 -23.37 3.03 6.22
C ILE A 34 -24.05 3.18 4.88
N ARG A 35 -23.83 4.34 4.20
CA ARG A 35 -24.16 4.57 2.81
C ARG A 35 -22.89 4.74 2.00
N VAL A 36 -22.82 4.12 0.83
CA VAL A 36 -21.62 4.16 -0.02
C VAL A 36 -21.97 4.70 -1.40
N TYR A 37 -21.24 5.74 -1.85
CA TYR A 37 -21.32 6.29 -3.19
C TYR A 37 -20.12 5.83 -4.02
N THR A 38 -20.37 5.24 -5.18
CA THR A 38 -19.30 4.70 -6.04
C THR A 38 -19.67 4.80 -7.53
N LEU A 39 -18.66 4.67 -8.41
CA LEU A 39 -18.85 4.51 -9.86
C LEU A 39 -18.95 3.04 -10.27
N ILE A 40 -18.29 2.15 -9.52
CA ILE A 40 -18.24 0.70 -9.80
C ILE A 40 -18.16 -0.02 -8.46
N TRP A 41 -18.97 -1.05 -8.31
CA TRP A 41 -18.90 -1.99 -7.20
C TRP A 41 -18.80 -3.41 -7.74
N GLU A 42 -17.75 -4.12 -7.34
CA GLU A 42 -17.52 -5.51 -7.68
C GLU A 42 -17.46 -6.35 -6.40
N GLY A 43 -18.19 -7.46 -6.37
CA GLY A 43 -18.31 -8.36 -5.21
C GLY A 43 -19.57 -8.12 -4.39
N ASP A 44 -19.67 -8.86 -3.28
CA ASP A 44 -20.84 -8.85 -2.41
C ASP A 44 -20.96 -7.52 -1.64
N VAL A 45 -22.19 -7.11 -1.41
CA VAL A 45 -22.50 -5.96 -0.55
C VAL A 45 -22.64 -6.45 0.88
N PRO A 46 -21.88 -5.89 1.84
CA PRO A 46 -22.04 -6.28 3.24
C PRO A 46 -23.46 -6.04 3.75
N PRO A 47 -24.00 -6.93 4.59
CA PRO A 47 -25.31 -6.72 5.20
C PRO A 47 -25.40 -5.37 5.92
N GLY A 48 -26.46 -4.62 5.66
CA GLY A 48 -26.71 -3.32 6.28
C GLY A 48 -26.00 -2.12 5.59
N PHE A 49 -25.24 -2.34 4.52
CA PHE A 49 -24.72 -1.25 3.69
C PHE A 49 -25.74 -0.85 2.62
N GLU A 50 -25.97 0.46 2.46
CA GLU A 50 -26.68 1.03 1.33
C GLU A 50 -25.65 1.45 0.26
N VAL A 51 -25.47 0.63 -0.80
CA VAL A 51 -24.51 0.92 -1.87
C VAL A 51 -25.21 1.55 -3.07
N LEU A 52 -24.79 2.75 -3.44
CA LEU A 52 -25.34 3.56 -4.51
C LEU A 52 -24.31 3.72 -5.63
N VAL A 53 -24.54 3.02 -6.75
CA VAL A 53 -23.70 3.11 -7.93
C VAL A 53 -24.20 4.25 -8.82
N ALA A 54 -23.39 5.27 -9.02
CA ALA A 54 -23.77 6.45 -9.79
C ALA A 54 -24.01 6.12 -11.26
N PRO A 55 -25.17 6.43 -11.83
CA PRO A 55 -25.52 6.12 -13.22
C PRO A 55 -24.88 7.12 -14.20
N VAL A 56 -23.57 7.39 -14.05
CA VAL A 56 -22.87 8.43 -14.80
C VAL A 56 -21.90 7.83 -15.81
N LYS A 57 -21.87 8.41 -17.02
CA LYS A 57 -20.95 8.03 -18.09
C LYS A 57 -20.16 9.27 -18.56
N ALA A 58 -18.90 9.10 -18.85
CA ALA A 58 -18.06 10.09 -19.51
C ALA A 58 -16.90 9.41 -20.23
N LEU A 59 -16.36 10.04 -21.27
CA LEU A 59 -15.20 9.55 -22.02
C LEU A 59 -13.90 9.63 -21.21
N PHE A 60 -13.80 10.64 -20.34
CA PHE A 60 -12.61 10.87 -19.53
C PHE A 60 -12.89 10.65 -18.03
N ASN A 61 -11.95 10.03 -17.32
CA ASN A 61 -12.10 9.73 -15.90
C ASN A 61 -12.38 10.98 -15.05
N HIS A 62 -11.69 12.09 -15.28
CA HIS A 62 -11.92 13.32 -14.52
C HIS A 62 -13.35 13.85 -14.69
N ARG A 63 -13.92 13.78 -15.89
CA ARG A 63 -15.32 14.16 -16.13
C ARG A 63 -16.32 13.22 -15.46
N ARG A 64 -15.96 11.94 -15.38
CA ARG A 64 -16.75 10.93 -14.67
C ARG A 64 -16.76 11.19 -13.17
N ASN A 65 -15.62 11.59 -12.62
CA ASN A 65 -15.48 11.96 -11.21
C ASN A 65 -16.30 13.22 -10.87
N GLU A 66 -16.26 14.25 -11.72
CA GLU A 66 -17.08 15.46 -11.59
C GLU A 66 -18.60 15.13 -11.55
N LYS A 67 -19.03 14.25 -12.45
CA LYS A 67 -20.43 13.80 -12.50
C LYS A 67 -20.83 13.00 -11.27
N LEU A 68 -19.93 12.16 -10.73
CA LEU A 68 -20.16 11.46 -9.46
C LEU A 68 -20.37 12.46 -8.32
N SER A 69 -19.46 13.44 -8.18
CA SER A 69 -19.55 14.44 -7.12
C SER A 69 -20.86 15.25 -7.21
N ALA A 70 -21.24 15.67 -8.41
CA ALA A 70 -22.50 16.40 -8.62
C ALA A 70 -23.75 15.54 -8.32
N TRP A 71 -23.76 14.29 -8.74
CA TRP A 71 -24.85 13.36 -8.48
C TRP A 71 -24.99 13.05 -6.99
N MET A 72 -23.86 12.78 -6.30
CA MET A 72 -23.81 12.57 -4.86
C MET A 72 -24.30 13.80 -4.09
N ALA A 73 -23.86 15.00 -4.46
CA ALA A 73 -24.30 16.25 -3.81
C ALA A 73 -25.81 16.45 -3.95
N ALA A 74 -26.40 16.13 -5.12
CA ALA A 74 -27.85 16.21 -5.33
C ALA A 74 -28.64 15.19 -4.49
N ASP A 75 -28.07 14.01 -4.23
CA ASP A 75 -28.69 13.01 -3.34
C ASP A 75 -28.55 13.43 -1.88
N LEU A 76 -27.38 13.89 -1.45
CA LEU A 76 -27.12 14.36 -0.09
C LEU A 76 -28.01 15.58 0.29
N ALA A 77 -28.34 16.43 -0.66
CA ALA A 77 -29.28 17.54 -0.44
C ALA A 77 -30.70 17.04 -0.08
N LYS A 78 -31.09 15.86 -0.56
CA LYS A 78 -32.40 15.24 -0.28
C LYS A 78 -32.37 14.31 0.91
N ARG A 79 -31.25 13.65 1.11
CA ARG A 79 -31.02 12.63 2.14
C ARG A 79 -29.71 12.93 2.87
N PRO A 80 -29.70 13.92 3.76
CA PRO A 80 -28.50 14.36 4.44
C PRO A 80 -27.87 13.24 5.28
N VAL A 81 -26.58 13.36 5.52
CA VAL A 81 -25.80 12.45 6.37
C VAL A 81 -25.08 13.26 7.44
N ASP A 82 -24.68 12.62 8.51
CA ASP A 82 -23.95 13.28 9.59
C ASP A 82 -22.49 13.56 9.22
N ARG A 83 -21.88 12.66 8.42
CA ARG A 83 -20.49 12.79 7.94
C ARG A 83 -20.32 12.17 6.56
N LEU A 84 -19.46 12.81 5.73
CA LEU A 84 -19.06 12.35 4.40
C LEU A 84 -17.55 12.02 4.42
N ILE A 85 -17.22 10.74 4.24
CA ILE A 85 -15.86 10.20 4.29
C ILE A 85 -15.40 9.83 2.87
N GLY A 86 -14.31 10.44 2.40
CA GLY A 86 -13.75 10.18 1.07
C GLY A 86 -12.51 9.31 1.07
N PHE A 87 -12.48 8.33 0.17
CA PHE A 87 -11.29 7.53 -0.14
C PHE A 87 -10.61 7.99 -1.44
N ASN A 88 -11.13 9.03 -2.05
CA ASN A 88 -10.52 9.79 -3.13
C ASN A 88 -10.72 11.29 -2.85
N LYS A 89 -9.75 12.10 -3.25
CA LYS A 89 -9.81 13.56 -3.09
C LYS A 89 -11.00 14.12 -3.85
N MET A 90 -11.85 14.92 -3.18
CA MET A 90 -12.97 15.62 -3.76
C MET A 90 -13.48 16.73 -2.84
N PRO A 91 -14.23 17.72 -3.37
CA PRO A 91 -14.84 18.74 -2.54
C PRO A 91 -15.92 18.22 -1.59
N GLY A 92 -16.09 18.87 -0.44
CA GLY A 92 -17.20 18.65 0.48
C GLY A 92 -17.04 17.46 1.44
N LEU A 93 -15.85 16.93 1.58
CA LEU A 93 -15.57 15.86 2.54
C LEU A 93 -15.41 16.42 3.97
N ASP A 94 -15.98 15.73 4.94
CA ASP A 94 -15.67 15.94 6.36
C ASP A 94 -14.38 15.24 6.75
N VAL A 95 -14.15 14.02 6.21
CA VAL A 95 -12.96 13.22 6.48
C VAL A 95 -12.40 12.67 5.16
N TYR A 96 -11.08 12.73 4.98
CA TYR A 96 -10.39 12.16 3.83
C TYR A 96 -9.35 11.11 4.27
N TYR A 97 -9.43 9.91 3.71
CA TYR A 97 -8.42 8.86 3.88
C TYR A 97 -7.30 9.03 2.85
N ALA A 98 -6.12 9.45 3.30
CA ALA A 98 -5.01 9.88 2.45
C ALA A 98 -4.10 8.73 2.01
N ALA A 99 -4.64 7.82 1.20
CA ALA A 99 -3.85 6.73 0.61
C ALA A 99 -2.94 7.19 -0.55
N ASP A 100 -3.35 8.25 -1.27
CA ASP A 100 -2.63 8.77 -2.43
C ASP A 100 -1.64 9.88 -2.05
N GLY A 101 -0.47 9.88 -2.68
CA GLY A 101 0.51 10.95 -2.52
C GLY A 101 0.05 12.31 -3.07
N CYS A 102 0.82 13.35 -2.78
CA CYS A 102 0.56 14.71 -3.23
C CYS A 102 0.59 14.79 -4.77
N PHE A 103 -0.54 15.14 -5.37
CA PHE A 103 -0.68 15.25 -6.82
C PHE A 103 0.07 16.46 -7.36
N GLU A 104 -0.01 17.61 -6.66
CA GLU A 104 0.69 18.83 -7.07
C GLU A 104 2.20 18.64 -7.11
N ASP A 105 2.78 17.99 -6.10
CA ASP A 105 4.22 17.69 -6.08
C ASP A 105 4.62 16.81 -7.27
N LYS A 106 3.87 15.73 -7.52
CA LYS A 106 4.09 14.85 -8.68
C LYS A 106 3.95 15.60 -10.02
N ALA A 107 3.00 16.52 -10.11
CA ALA A 107 2.78 17.30 -11.31
C ALA A 107 3.93 18.31 -11.55
N GLN A 108 4.54 18.83 -10.48
CA GLN A 108 5.66 19.76 -10.59
C GLN A 108 6.99 19.05 -10.87
N THR A 109 7.22 17.89 -10.29
CA THR A 109 8.50 17.17 -10.36
C THR A 109 8.60 16.23 -11.56
N LEU A 110 7.49 15.58 -11.96
CA LEU A 110 7.50 14.51 -12.96
C LEU A 110 6.87 14.91 -14.31
N ARG A 111 6.28 16.11 -14.43
CA ARG A 111 5.59 16.55 -15.65
C ARG A 111 6.12 17.89 -16.14
N ASN A 112 6.01 18.11 -17.46
CA ASN A 112 6.37 19.40 -18.07
C ASN A 112 5.31 20.48 -17.73
N SER A 113 5.69 21.76 -17.91
CA SER A 113 4.81 22.90 -17.60
C SER A 113 3.52 22.95 -18.45
N LEU A 114 3.53 22.35 -19.66
CA LEU A 114 2.34 22.29 -20.52
C LEU A 114 1.25 21.39 -19.93
N TYR A 115 1.59 20.37 -19.15
CA TYR A 115 0.64 19.49 -18.49
C TYR A 115 -0.36 20.26 -17.63
N ARG A 116 0.06 21.36 -16.98
CA ARG A 116 -0.80 22.19 -16.13
C ARG A 116 -1.92 22.93 -16.87
N ARG A 117 -1.85 23.03 -18.21
CA ARG A 117 -2.91 23.61 -19.04
C ARG A 117 -4.04 22.64 -19.34
N TRP A 118 -3.88 21.37 -19.07
CA TRP A 118 -4.88 20.34 -19.40
C TRP A 118 -6.00 20.29 -18.38
N GLY A 119 -7.25 20.05 -18.85
CA GLY A 119 -8.43 19.91 -18.00
C GLY A 119 -8.28 18.82 -16.93
N ARG A 120 -7.55 17.75 -17.27
CA ARG A 120 -7.22 16.68 -16.30
C ARG A 120 -6.40 17.21 -15.11
N TYR A 121 -5.37 18.01 -15.36
CA TYR A 121 -4.58 18.59 -14.27
C TYR A 121 -5.44 19.49 -13.40
N ARG A 122 -6.21 20.43 -14.02
CA ARG A 122 -7.06 21.37 -13.26
C ARG A 122 -8.02 20.65 -12.33
N HIS A 123 -8.68 19.60 -12.83
CA HIS A 123 -9.58 18.77 -12.03
C HIS A 123 -8.90 18.18 -10.80
N PHE A 124 -7.78 17.47 -10.97
CA PHE A 124 -7.10 16.82 -9.84
C PHE A 124 -6.46 17.81 -8.88
N ALA A 125 -5.92 18.93 -9.37
CA ALA A 125 -5.38 20.00 -8.54
C ALA A 125 -6.49 20.70 -7.73
N GLU A 126 -7.66 20.95 -8.32
CA GLU A 126 -8.82 21.53 -7.64
C GLU A 126 -9.35 20.59 -6.56
N TYR A 127 -9.47 19.29 -6.87
CA TYR A 127 -9.95 18.30 -5.92
C TYR A 127 -8.98 18.08 -4.76
N GLU A 128 -7.66 18.14 -5.02
CA GLU A 128 -6.66 18.10 -3.96
C GLU A 128 -6.69 19.36 -3.12
N ARG A 129 -6.79 20.54 -3.74
CA ARG A 129 -6.94 21.82 -3.03
C ARG A 129 -8.17 21.84 -2.14
N ALA A 130 -9.31 21.33 -2.59
CA ALA A 130 -10.55 21.31 -1.81
C ALA A 130 -10.40 20.56 -0.47
N VAL A 131 -9.49 19.56 -0.42
CA VAL A 131 -9.18 18.80 0.80
C VAL A 131 -8.10 19.50 1.63
N PHE A 132 -7.02 19.97 0.99
CA PHE A 132 -5.79 20.34 1.70
C PHE A 132 -5.60 21.86 1.91
N ALA A 133 -6.39 22.72 1.26
CA ALA A 133 -6.27 24.18 1.46
C ALA A 133 -6.51 24.57 2.93
N PRO A 134 -5.91 25.69 3.42
CA PRO A 134 -6.01 26.10 4.82
C PRO A 134 -7.44 26.34 5.28
N GLU A 135 -8.29 26.82 4.39
CA GLU A 135 -9.70 27.12 4.64
C GLU A 135 -10.60 25.88 4.68
N SER A 136 -10.11 24.74 4.23
CA SER A 136 -10.87 23.47 4.29
C SER A 136 -10.97 22.97 5.73
N LYS A 137 -12.13 22.41 6.08
CA LYS A 137 -12.38 21.78 7.39
C LYS A 137 -12.21 20.28 7.37
N THR A 138 -11.83 19.69 6.21
CA THR A 138 -11.68 18.24 6.06
C THR A 138 -10.59 17.71 6.99
N GLU A 139 -10.93 16.77 7.87
CA GLU A 139 -9.96 16.00 8.67
C GLU A 139 -9.23 15.00 7.77
N ILE A 140 -7.93 14.81 7.97
CA ILE A 140 -7.09 14.03 7.07
C ILE A 140 -6.51 12.83 7.81
N LEU A 141 -6.97 11.63 7.47
CA LEU A 141 -6.44 10.36 7.99
C LEU A 141 -5.19 9.99 7.20
N MET A 142 -4.02 10.15 7.79
CA MET A 142 -2.73 9.81 7.17
C MET A 142 -2.34 8.38 7.51
N ILE A 143 -1.94 7.63 6.50
CA ILE A 143 -1.41 6.26 6.68
C ILE A 143 0.12 6.20 6.67
N SER A 144 0.76 7.34 6.45
CA SER A 144 2.22 7.50 6.44
C SER A 144 2.56 8.98 6.55
N GLU A 145 3.63 9.32 7.25
CA GLU A 145 4.12 10.70 7.41
C GLU A 145 4.79 11.24 6.13
N VAL A 146 5.24 10.38 5.22
CA VAL A 146 6.04 10.74 4.04
C VAL A 146 5.41 11.83 3.18
N GLN A 147 4.07 11.87 3.08
CA GLN A 147 3.37 12.82 2.24
C GLN A 147 2.99 14.12 2.95
N GLN A 148 2.97 14.13 4.27
CA GLN A 148 2.53 15.29 5.07
C GLN A 148 3.34 16.56 4.77
N PRO A 149 4.69 16.55 4.70
CA PRO A 149 5.48 17.73 4.37
C PRO A 149 5.14 18.31 2.99
N LEU A 150 4.78 17.46 2.04
CA LEU A 150 4.41 17.89 0.68
C LEU A 150 3.07 18.62 0.66
N PHE A 151 2.08 18.16 1.41
CA PHE A 151 0.80 18.85 1.54
C PHE A 151 0.95 20.20 2.26
N ILE A 152 1.77 20.26 3.30
CA ILE A 152 2.09 21.52 3.99
C ILE A 152 2.79 22.49 3.03
N LYS A 153 3.81 22.04 2.30
CA LYS A 153 4.56 22.83 1.33
C LYS A 153 3.67 23.44 0.23
N HIS A 154 2.78 22.63 -0.36
CA HIS A 154 2.00 23.05 -1.52
C HIS A 154 0.70 23.76 -1.19
N TYR A 155 0.12 23.47 -0.02
CA TYR A 155 -1.20 23.99 0.36
C TYR A 155 -1.23 24.78 1.66
N GLY A 156 -0.18 24.71 2.49
CA GLY A 156 -0.20 25.32 3.82
C GLY A 156 -1.18 24.65 4.78
N THR A 157 -1.45 23.37 4.59
CA THR A 157 -2.42 22.60 5.39
C THR A 157 -2.08 22.67 6.87
N PRO A 158 -3.00 23.05 7.76
CA PRO A 158 -2.76 23.11 9.20
C PRO A 158 -2.46 21.72 9.80
N LEU A 159 -1.43 21.63 10.65
CA LEU A 159 -0.98 20.36 11.25
C LEU A 159 -2.06 19.63 12.04
N GLN A 160 -2.94 20.35 12.73
CA GLN A 160 -4.01 19.79 13.56
C GLN A 160 -5.07 19.02 12.79
N ARG A 161 -5.11 19.15 11.47
CA ARG A 161 -6.03 18.41 10.60
C ARG A 161 -5.48 17.06 10.16
N PHE A 162 -4.21 16.78 10.42
CA PHE A 162 -3.60 15.50 10.10
C PHE A 162 -3.67 14.55 11.29
N HIS A 163 -4.27 13.39 11.08
CA HIS A 163 -4.36 12.29 12.03
C HIS A 163 -3.56 11.11 11.48
N LEU A 164 -2.38 10.88 12.04
CA LEU A 164 -1.59 9.71 11.69
C LEU A 164 -2.24 8.48 12.28
N LEU A 165 -2.59 7.54 11.42
CA LEU A 165 -3.16 6.26 11.82
C LEU A 165 -2.03 5.23 12.03
N PRO A 166 -2.17 4.33 13.01
CA PRO A 166 -1.32 3.15 13.07
C PRO A 166 -1.54 2.30 11.82
N PRO A 167 -0.65 1.35 11.52
CA PRO A 167 -0.87 0.41 10.44
C PRO A 167 -2.16 -0.41 10.60
N GLY A 168 -2.63 -0.93 9.48
CA GLY A 168 -3.85 -1.73 9.45
C GLY A 168 -3.64 -3.02 8.68
N ILE A 169 -2.65 -3.84 9.03
CA ILE A 169 -2.53 -5.17 8.43
C ILE A 169 -3.58 -6.13 9.00
N SER A 170 -3.86 -7.19 8.27
CA SER A 170 -4.82 -8.21 8.72
C SER A 170 -4.16 -9.19 9.68
N GLN A 171 -4.89 -9.63 10.71
CA GLN A 171 -4.37 -10.57 11.72
C GLN A 171 -3.95 -11.92 11.12
N ASP A 172 -4.55 -12.34 10.00
CA ASP A 172 -4.22 -13.57 9.27
C ASP A 172 -2.83 -13.54 8.61
N ARG A 173 -2.16 -12.39 8.61
CA ARG A 173 -0.78 -12.22 8.11
C ARG A 173 0.27 -12.70 9.10
N ARG A 174 -0.08 -12.78 10.36
CA ARG A 174 0.83 -13.25 11.42
C ARG A 174 1.18 -14.72 11.22
N ALA A 175 2.44 -15.07 11.49
CA ALA A 175 2.88 -16.45 11.43
C ALA A 175 2.03 -17.35 12.36
N PRO A 176 1.35 -18.37 11.84
CA PRO A 176 0.57 -19.29 12.66
C PRO A 176 1.49 -20.32 13.35
N ALA A 177 0.95 -21.01 14.33
CA ALA A 177 1.72 -22.02 15.08
C ALA A 177 2.33 -23.12 14.18
N ASN A 178 1.67 -23.44 13.05
CA ASN A 178 2.14 -24.43 12.08
C ASN A 178 2.92 -23.80 10.90
N ALA A 179 3.52 -22.62 11.08
CA ALA A 179 4.26 -21.91 10.03
C ALA A 179 5.36 -22.77 9.37
N ALA A 180 6.05 -23.59 10.16
CA ALA A 180 7.10 -24.50 9.65
C ALA A 180 6.53 -25.57 8.68
N GLU A 181 5.35 -26.10 8.97
CA GLU A 181 4.68 -27.08 8.10
C GLU A 181 4.22 -26.43 6.79
N ILE A 182 3.66 -25.20 6.88
CA ILE A 182 3.27 -24.40 5.71
C ILE A 182 4.48 -24.10 4.83
N ARG A 183 5.62 -23.70 5.44
CA ARG A 183 6.87 -23.48 4.72
C ARG A 183 7.34 -24.74 4.02
N ALA A 184 7.37 -25.88 4.70
CA ALA A 184 7.81 -27.14 4.12
C ALA A 184 6.90 -27.59 2.96
N ALA A 185 5.57 -27.44 3.11
CA ALA A 185 4.61 -27.74 2.05
C ALA A 185 4.78 -26.82 0.84
N PHE A 186 4.96 -25.51 1.07
CA PHE A 186 5.22 -24.51 0.03
C PHE A 186 6.49 -24.83 -0.76
N ARG A 187 7.61 -25.12 -0.06
CA ARG A 187 8.89 -25.42 -0.71
C ARG A 187 8.81 -26.69 -1.57
N ARG A 188 8.08 -27.72 -1.13
CA ARG A 188 7.80 -28.92 -1.94
C ARG A 188 6.98 -28.59 -3.20
N GLU A 189 5.92 -27.80 -3.06
CA GLU A 189 5.04 -27.39 -4.18
C GLU A 189 5.82 -26.67 -5.29
N PHE A 190 6.75 -25.79 -4.89
CA PHE A 190 7.57 -25.02 -5.83
C PHE A 190 8.92 -25.68 -6.16
N SER A 191 9.13 -26.95 -5.77
CA SER A 191 10.34 -27.72 -6.02
C SER A 191 11.62 -27.00 -5.58
N LEU A 192 11.58 -26.36 -4.40
CA LEU A 192 12.70 -25.68 -3.77
C LEU A 192 13.44 -26.68 -2.86
N SER A 193 14.73 -26.88 -3.12
CA SER A 193 15.62 -27.69 -2.24
C SER A 193 15.99 -26.91 -0.96
N ASP A 194 16.49 -27.62 0.05
CA ASP A 194 16.79 -27.01 1.36
C ASP A 194 17.93 -25.97 1.31
N ASP A 195 18.84 -26.11 0.34
CA ASP A 195 19.98 -25.22 0.11
C ASP A 195 19.63 -24.02 -0.79
N GLU A 196 18.48 -24.03 -1.48
CA GLU A 196 18.03 -22.91 -2.29
C GLU A 196 17.46 -21.79 -1.41
N LEU A 197 17.73 -20.56 -1.82
CA LEU A 197 17.26 -19.33 -1.19
C LEU A 197 16.16 -18.69 -2.05
N LEU A 198 15.00 -18.42 -1.45
CA LEU A 198 13.88 -17.80 -2.13
C LEU A 198 13.72 -16.35 -1.71
N LEU A 199 13.88 -15.45 -2.68
CA LEU A 199 13.47 -14.05 -2.59
C LEU A 199 12.04 -13.91 -3.07
N VAL A 200 11.25 -13.04 -2.40
CA VAL A 200 9.95 -12.63 -2.90
C VAL A 200 9.88 -11.11 -3.03
N GLN A 201 9.28 -10.64 -4.12
CA GLN A 201 8.91 -9.24 -4.33
C GLN A 201 7.43 -9.18 -4.65
N ILE A 202 6.63 -8.54 -3.79
CA ILE A 202 5.18 -8.62 -3.82
C ILE A 202 4.57 -7.23 -3.97
N GLY A 203 3.68 -7.07 -4.93
CA GLY A 203 2.93 -5.84 -5.18
C GLY A 203 2.87 -5.46 -6.65
N SER A 204 1.74 -4.89 -7.06
CA SER A 204 1.57 -4.31 -8.40
C SER A 204 2.32 -2.98 -8.54
N GLY A 205 2.58 -2.56 -9.78
CA GLY A 205 3.44 -1.42 -10.07
C GLY A 205 4.91 -1.81 -10.13
N PHE A 206 5.27 -2.88 -10.85
CA PHE A 206 6.62 -3.46 -10.92
C PHE A 206 7.73 -2.43 -11.14
N LYS A 207 7.48 -1.42 -12.00
CA LYS A 207 8.42 -0.32 -12.21
C LYS A 207 8.61 0.52 -10.94
N THR A 208 7.51 0.91 -10.29
CA THR A 208 7.55 1.73 -9.07
C THR A 208 8.14 0.96 -7.90
N LYS A 209 7.91 -0.35 -7.84
CA LYS A 209 8.45 -1.24 -6.80
C LYS A 209 9.91 -1.65 -7.03
N GLY A 210 10.53 -1.19 -8.13
CA GLY A 210 11.95 -1.42 -8.38
C GLY A 210 12.31 -2.85 -8.76
N VAL A 211 11.46 -3.56 -9.52
CA VAL A 211 11.78 -4.92 -10.00
C VAL A 211 13.07 -4.94 -10.80
N ASP A 212 13.35 -3.90 -11.61
CA ASP A 212 14.62 -3.74 -12.33
C ASP A 212 15.85 -3.67 -11.41
N ARG A 213 15.70 -3.02 -10.24
CA ARG A 213 16.74 -2.94 -9.20
C ARG A 213 17.01 -4.32 -8.59
N SER A 214 15.94 -5.08 -8.29
CA SER A 214 16.05 -6.43 -7.76
C SER A 214 16.70 -7.40 -8.75
N LEU A 215 16.36 -7.29 -10.05
CA LEU A 215 16.99 -8.09 -11.10
C LEU A 215 18.51 -7.81 -11.20
N LYS A 216 18.91 -6.54 -11.14
CA LYS A 216 20.33 -6.13 -11.14
C LYS A 216 21.06 -6.68 -9.91
N ALA A 217 20.46 -6.60 -8.73
CA ALA A 217 21.06 -7.10 -7.50
C ALA A 217 21.22 -8.61 -7.53
N LEU A 218 20.22 -9.37 -8.03
CA LEU A 218 20.31 -10.80 -8.21
C LEU A 218 21.42 -11.17 -9.22
N ALA A 219 21.57 -10.44 -10.32
CA ALA A 219 22.61 -10.66 -11.31
C ALA A 219 24.03 -10.40 -10.76
N ALA A 220 24.16 -9.46 -9.81
CA ALA A 220 25.42 -9.08 -9.19
C ALA A 220 25.92 -10.09 -8.14
N LEU A 221 25.09 -11.03 -7.70
CA LEU A 221 25.51 -12.04 -6.73
C LEU A 221 26.67 -12.89 -7.24
N PRO A 222 27.59 -13.35 -6.37
CA PRO A 222 28.59 -14.36 -6.69
C PRO A 222 27.93 -15.60 -7.35
N ALA A 223 28.63 -16.21 -8.30
CA ALA A 223 28.07 -17.27 -9.14
C ALA A 223 27.45 -18.43 -8.33
N ASP A 224 28.11 -18.85 -7.26
CA ASP A 224 27.64 -19.98 -6.44
C ASP A 224 26.42 -19.61 -5.61
N LEU A 225 26.35 -18.36 -5.11
CA LEU A 225 25.18 -17.85 -4.40
C LEU A 225 24.00 -17.66 -5.36
N ARG A 226 24.25 -17.08 -6.53
CA ARG A 226 23.24 -16.88 -7.57
C ARG A 226 22.60 -18.17 -8.04
N LYS A 227 23.41 -19.25 -8.24
CA LYS A 227 22.90 -20.56 -8.69
C LYS A 227 21.82 -21.13 -7.76
N ARG A 228 21.92 -20.88 -6.47
CA ARG A 228 20.96 -21.36 -5.46
C ARG A 228 19.94 -20.31 -5.02
N THR A 229 19.88 -19.14 -5.68
CA THR A 229 18.95 -18.08 -5.33
C THR A 229 17.87 -17.95 -6.41
N ARG A 230 16.62 -17.95 -6.01
CA ARG A 230 15.44 -17.70 -6.86
C ARG A 230 14.71 -16.44 -6.43
N LEU A 231 14.09 -15.75 -7.38
CA LEU A 231 13.23 -14.58 -7.14
C LEU A 231 11.83 -14.83 -7.69
N MET A 232 10.82 -14.74 -6.86
CA MET A 232 9.42 -14.71 -7.28
C MET A 232 8.87 -13.29 -7.20
N VAL A 233 8.43 -12.75 -8.35
CA VAL A 233 7.79 -11.43 -8.46
C VAL A 233 6.29 -11.64 -8.60
N ILE A 234 5.49 -11.09 -7.68
CA ILE A 234 4.05 -11.35 -7.57
C ILE A 234 3.28 -10.05 -7.72
N GLY A 235 2.42 -9.93 -8.74
CA GLY A 235 1.60 -8.73 -8.97
C GLY A 235 0.77 -8.81 -10.25
N GLN A 236 -0.04 -7.79 -10.51
CA GLN A 236 -1.01 -7.77 -11.63
C GLN A 236 -0.45 -7.17 -12.92
N ASP A 237 0.77 -6.62 -12.90
CA ASP A 237 1.36 -5.96 -14.06
C ASP A 237 1.75 -6.95 -15.17
N ASP A 238 1.86 -6.44 -16.40
CA ASP A 238 2.45 -7.19 -17.52
C ASP A 238 3.96 -7.36 -17.28
N PRO A 239 4.47 -8.58 -17.10
CA PRO A 239 5.87 -8.81 -16.77
C PRO A 239 6.83 -8.73 -17.95
N LYS A 240 6.35 -8.59 -19.20
CA LYS A 240 7.16 -8.75 -20.43
C LYS A 240 8.46 -7.96 -20.42
N VAL A 241 8.42 -6.69 -20.02
CA VAL A 241 9.62 -5.83 -20.01
C VAL A 241 10.66 -6.39 -19.02
N PHE A 242 10.22 -6.83 -17.85
CA PHE A 242 11.10 -7.38 -16.82
C PHE A 242 11.58 -8.79 -17.14
N GLN A 243 10.78 -9.60 -17.84
CA GLN A 243 11.19 -10.89 -18.37
C GLN A 243 12.33 -10.75 -19.38
N LEU A 244 12.21 -9.80 -20.32
CA LEU A 244 13.28 -9.47 -21.27
C LEU A 244 14.55 -8.99 -20.56
N GLN A 245 14.41 -8.15 -19.53
CA GLN A 245 15.53 -7.70 -18.72
C GLN A 245 16.19 -8.84 -17.95
N SER A 246 15.39 -9.74 -17.34
CA SER A 246 15.87 -10.93 -16.65
C SER A 246 16.69 -11.83 -17.60
N THR A 247 16.18 -12.06 -18.81
CA THR A 247 16.88 -12.85 -19.83
C THR A 247 18.21 -12.18 -20.25
N ALA A 248 18.20 -10.87 -20.47
CA ALA A 248 19.40 -10.10 -20.84
C ALA A 248 20.47 -10.13 -19.73
N LEU A 249 20.07 -10.27 -18.47
CA LEU A 249 20.96 -10.41 -17.31
C LEU A 249 21.38 -11.87 -17.03
N GLY A 250 20.97 -12.85 -17.84
CA GLY A 250 21.28 -14.26 -17.65
C GLY A 250 20.54 -14.90 -16.48
N LEU A 251 19.38 -14.37 -16.09
CA LEU A 251 18.60 -14.79 -14.91
C LEU A 251 17.37 -15.64 -15.27
N GLY A 252 17.22 -16.12 -16.52
CA GLY A 252 15.97 -16.69 -17.02
C GLY A 252 15.35 -17.77 -16.12
N GLU A 253 16.14 -18.67 -15.57
CA GLU A 253 15.65 -19.76 -14.69
C GLU A 253 15.57 -19.37 -13.21
N HIS A 254 16.18 -18.24 -12.84
CA HIS A 254 16.22 -17.75 -11.46
C HIS A 254 15.03 -16.87 -11.09
N VAL A 255 14.26 -16.38 -12.07
CA VAL A 255 13.18 -15.41 -11.85
C VAL A 255 11.87 -15.93 -12.37
N GLN A 256 10.87 -15.97 -11.49
CA GLN A 256 9.50 -16.34 -11.83
C GLN A 256 8.57 -15.16 -11.59
N PHE A 257 7.78 -14.82 -12.61
CA PHE A 257 6.73 -13.81 -12.53
C PHE A 257 5.37 -14.49 -12.35
N LEU A 258 4.70 -14.18 -11.25
CA LEU A 258 3.39 -14.69 -10.92
C LEU A 258 2.36 -13.56 -10.98
N LYS A 259 1.14 -13.90 -11.41
CA LYS A 259 0.01 -12.96 -11.30
C LYS A 259 -0.33 -12.69 -9.83
N GLY A 260 -1.18 -11.69 -9.58
CA GLY A 260 -1.70 -11.46 -8.24
C GLY A 260 -2.35 -12.70 -7.64
N ARG A 261 -2.09 -12.92 -6.35
CA ARG A 261 -2.50 -14.11 -5.61
C ARG A 261 -3.26 -13.74 -4.35
N SER A 262 -4.15 -14.59 -3.90
CA SER A 262 -4.86 -14.46 -2.62
C SER A 262 -4.13 -15.13 -1.44
N ASP A 263 -3.21 -16.08 -1.73
CA ASP A 263 -2.46 -16.88 -0.76
C ASP A 263 -1.07 -16.29 -0.43
N ILE A 264 -0.93 -14.98 -0.45
CA ILE A 264 0.32 -14.26 -0.12
C ILE A 264 0.95 -14.73 1.21
N PRO A 265 0.20 -15.01 2.30
CA PRO A 265 0.82 -15.50 3.54
C PRO A 265 1.69 -16.74 3.35
N ARG A 266 1.32 -17.66 2.46
CA ARG A 266 2.13 -18.85 2.16
C ARG A 266 3.47 -18.51 1.50
N PHE A 267 3.49 -17.48 0.63
CA PHE A 267 4.73 -16.99 0.00
C PHE A 267 5.65 -16.34 1.02
N LEU A 268 5.10 -15.54 1.95
CA LEU A 268 5.89 -14.93 3.02
C LEU A 268 6.50 -15.97 3.95
N LEU A 269 5.75 -17.01 4.32
CA LEU A 269 6.25 -18.12 5.16
C LEU A 269 7.24 -19.02 4.40
N GLY A 270 7.08 -19.19 3.09
CA GLY A 270 7.92 -20.05 2.24
C GLY A 270 9.26 -19.44 1.85
N ALA A 271 9.36 -18.11 1.84
CA ALA A 271 10.54 -17.36 1.42
C ALA A 271 11.62 -17.25 2.50
N ASP A 272 12.80 -16.77 2.09
CA ASP A 272 13.95 -16.48 2.95
C ASP A 272 14.19 -14.98 3.12
N LEU A 273 13.68 -14.16 2.19
CA LEU A 273 13.82 -12.70 2.21
C LEU A 273 12.73 -12.02 1.37
N LEU A 274 12.15 -10.94 1.88
CA LEU A 274 11.40 -9.98 1.09
C LEU A 274 12.36 -8.90 0.57
N ILE A 275 12.40 -8.68 -0.76
CA ILE A 275 13.17 -7.60 -1.38
C ILE A 275 12.21 -6.55 -1.94
N HIS A 276 12.39 -5.25 -1.55
CA HIS A 276 11.47 -4.19 -1.92
C HIS A 276 12.18 -2.84 -2.17
N PRO A 277 13.03 -2.73 -3.20
CA PRO A 277 13.83 -1.54 -3.50
C PRO A 277 13.02 -0.51 -4.31
N ALA A 278 11.89 -0.07 -3.78
CA ALA A 278 10.96 0.81 -4.47
C ALA A 278 11.58 2.17 -4.83
N TYR A 279 11.10 2.76 -5.94
CA TYR A 279 11.38 4.15 -6.32
C TYR A 279 10.50 5.15 -5.55
N ASN A 280 9.30 4.72 -5.20
CA ASN A 280 8.33 5.50 -4.44
C ASN A 280 7.27 4.57 -3.86
N GLU A 281 7.00 4.72 -2.56
CA GLU A 281 6.01 3.92 -1.86
C GLU A 281 5.44 4.71 -0.67
N ASN A 282 4.13 4.93 -0.64
CA ASN A 282 3.52 5.69 0.44
C ASN A 282 3.57 4.96 1.78
N THR A 283 3.30 3.67 1.77
CA THR A 283 3.33 2.81 2.97
C THR A 283 4.26 1.61 2.77
N GLY A 284 3.90 0.68 1.92
CA GLY A 284 4.56 -0.62 1.78
C GLY A 284 4.00 -1.61 2.79
N THR A 285 2.69 -1.81 2.81
CA THR A 285 2.00 -2.75 3.73
C THR A 285 2.62 -4.15 3.74
N VAL A 286 3.14 -4.62 2.60
CA VAL A 286 3.82 -5.92 2.49
C VAL A 286 5.07 -6.04 3.38
N LEU A 287 5.71 -4.93 3.74
CA LEU A 287 6.85 -4.92 4.67
C LEU A 287 6.43 -5.41 6.05
N LEU A 288 5.30 -4.89 6.53
CA LEU A 288 4.73 -5.32 7.82
C LEU A 288 4.16 -6.73 7.74
N GLU A 289 3.54 -7.11 6.61
CA GLU A 289 3.08 -8.48 6.38
C GLU A 289 4.26 -9.48 6.45
N ALA A 290 5.43 -9.11 5.90
CA ALA A 290 6.65 -9.92 6.00
C ALA A 290 7.19 -9.95 7.44
N LEU A 291 7.26 -8.80 8.11
CA LEU A 291 7.71 -8.67 9.50
C LEU A 291 6.91 -9.61 10.42
N VAL A 292 5.57 -9.56 10.38
CA VAL A 292 4.72 -10.39 11.26
C VAL A 292 4.69 -11.87 10.85
N ALA A 293 5.12 -12.19 9.62
CA ALA A 293 5.36 -13.56 9.17
C ALA A 293 6.74 -14.09 9.58
N GLY A 294 7.60 -13.26 10.18
CA GLY A 294 8.97 -13.60 10.53
C GLY A 294 9.88 -13.70 9.31
N LEU A 295 9.58 -12.98 8.23
CA LEU A 295 10.39 -12.92 7.02
C LEU A 295 11.27 -11.66 7.04
N PRO A 296 12.62 -11.79 7.01
CA PRO A 296 13.53 -10.65 6.91
C PRO A 296 13.26 -9.78 5.69
N VAL A 297 13.49 -8.48 5.80
CA VAL A 297 13.15 -7.50 4.77
C VAL A 297 14.37 -6.69 4.33
N LEU A 298 14.54 -6.53 3.00
CA LEU A 298 15.48 -5.59 2.39
C LEU A 298 14.66 -4.53 1.63
N VAL A 299 14.70 -3.28 2.09
CA VAL A 299 13.79 -2.22 1.64
C VAL A 299 14.49 -0.89 1.45
N SER A 300 14.02 -0.05 0.52
CA SER A 300 14.49 1.35 0.38
C SER A 300 13.78 2.28 1.37
N ALA A 301 14.51 3.28 1.90
CA ALA A 301 14.01 4.25 2.88
C ALA A 301 12.83 5.10 2.38
N VAL A 302 12.60 5.19 1.07
CA VAL A 302 11.43 5.90 0.50
C VAL A 302 10.08 5.26 0.84
N CYS A 303 10.08 4.02 1.36
CA CYS A 303 8.87 3.34 1.77
C CYS A 303 8.41 3.85 3.14
N GLY A 304 7.16 4.28 3.25
CA GLY A 304 6.64 4.88 4.47
C GLY A 304 6.74 3.99 5.71
N TYR A 305 6.70 2.67 5.54
CA TYR A 305 6.83 1.71 6.64
C TYR A 305 8.24 1.12 6.77
N ALA A 306 9.25 1.66 6.07
CA ALA A 306 10.63 1.18 6.21
C ALA A 306 11.18 1.37 7.64
N HIS A 307 10.74 2.41 8.35
CA HIS A 307 11.15 2.66 9.74
C HIS A 307 10.78 1.51 10.68
N TYR A 308 9.63 0.82 10.47
CA TYR A 308 9.26 -0.35 11.27
C TYR A 308 10.27 -1.50 11.13
N ILE A 309 10.86 -1.66 9.93
CA ILE A 309 11.89 -2.69 9.71
C ILE A 309 13.16 -2.37 10.49
N ALA A 310 13.55 -1.09 10.52
CA ALA A 310 14.70 -0.63 11.30
C ALA A 310 14.43 -0.72 12.81
N GLU A 311 13.28 -0.25 13.29
CA GLU A 311 12.89 -0.29 14.71
C GLU A 311 12.81 -1.72 15.25
N ALA A 312 12.27 -2.64 14.44
CA ALA A 312 12.16 -4.05 14.78
C ALA A 312 13.49 -4.81 14.66
N ASP A 313 14.53 -4.19 14.10
CA ASP A 313 15.74 -4.90 13.64
C ASP A 313 15.38 -6.22 12.92
N SER A 314 14.50 -6.11 11.90
CA SER A 314 13.97 -7.25 11.16
C SER A 314 14.43 -7.31 9.71
N GLY A 315 15.54 -6.62 9.40
CA GLY A 315 16.12 -6.57 8.07
C GLY A 315 17.04 -5.39 7.86
N LEU A 316 17.25 -4.99 6.61
CA LEU A 316 18.09 -3.85 6.25
C LEU A 316 17.30 -2.82 5.45
N VAL A 317 17.53 -1.54 5.76
CA VAL A 317 16.97 -0.39 5.05
C VAL A 317 18.09 0.27 4.25
N LEU A 318 17.83 0.48 2.94
CA LEU A 318 18.75 1.16 2.02
C LEU A 318 18.63 2.67 2.22
N ASP A 319 19.77 3.35 2.21
CA ASP A 319 19.86 4.80 2.40
C ASP A 319 19.26 5.58 1.19
N GLU A 320 19.01 6.86 1.39
CA GLU A 320 18.73 7.84 0.36
C GLU A 320 19.88 8.86 0.25
N PRO A 321 20.33 9.17 -0.96
CA PRO A 321 19.83 8.71 -2.26
C PRO A 321 20.16 7.23 -2.53
N PHE A 322 19.23 6.52 -3.20
CA PHE A 322 19.40 5.10 -3.52
C PHE A 322 20.64 4.83 -4.37
N GLU A 323 21.44 3.85 -3.95
CA GLU A 323 22.59 3.32 -4.67
C GLU A 323 22.43 1.83 -4.96
N GLN A 324 22.57 1.44 -6.25
CA GLN A 324 22.44 0.03 -6.65
C GLN A 324 23.50 -0.84 -5.99
N GLU A 325 24.70 -0.32 -5.80
CA GLU A 325 25.80 -1.06 -5.18
C GLU A 325 25.51 -1.40 -3.73
N GLN A 326 24.91 -0.49 -2.96
CA GLN A 326 24.46 -0.76 -1.59
C GLN A 326 23.42 -1.90 -1.56
N LEU A 327 22.45 -1.88 -2.49
CA LEU A 327 21.47 -2.95 -2.63
C LEU A 327 22.15 -4.30 -2.92
N ASN A 328 23.15 -4.33 -3.82
CA ASN A 328 23.89 -5.53 -4.17
C ASN A 328 24.60 -6.11 -2.94
N GLN A 329 25.33 -5.27 -2.19
CA GLN A 329 26.08 -5.65 -1.00
C GLN A 329 25.17 -6.14 0.12
N TYR A 330 24.06 -5.42 0.37
CA TYR A 330 23.10 -5.81 1.41
C TYR A 330 22.40 -7.12 1.05
N LEU A 331 22.01 -7.31 -0.20
CA LEU A 331 21.42 -8.56 -0.65
C LEU A 331 22.38 -9.73 -0.45
N GLN A 332 23.64 -9.60 -0.89
CA GLN A 332 24.65 -10.63 -0.71
C GLN A 332 24.83 -10.97 0.77
N ARG A 333 25.07 -9.96 1.63
CA ARG A 333 25.22 -10.11 3.08
C ARG A 333 24.04 -10.86 3.70
N MET A 334 22.81 -10.44 3.37
CA MET A 334 21.60 -11.06 3.93
C MET A 334 21.42 -12.51 3.48
N LEU A 335 21.89 -12.89 2.30
CA LEU A 335 21.80 -14.26 1.82
C LEU A 335 22.92 -15.18 2.35
N GLU A 336 24.08 -14.63 2.64
CA GLU A 336 25.22 -15.40 3.18
C GLU A 336 25.11 -15.65 4.69
N ASP A 337 24.52 -14.73 5.45
CA ASP A 337 24.45 -14.81 6.91
C ASP A 337 23.13 -15.45 7.41
N ASN A 338 23.13 -16.76 7.54
CA ASN A 338 21.98 -17.51 8.08
C ASN A 338 21.66 -17.13 9.54
N THR A 339 22.68 -16.78 10.32
CA THR A 339 22.52 -16.41 11.74
C THR A 339 21.81 -15.09 11.86
N ALA A 340 22.22 -14.09 11.07
CA ALA A 340 21.57 -12.80 11.01
C ALA A 340 20.12 -12.93 10.50
N ARG A 341 19.86 -13.72 9.44
CA ARG A 341 18.48 -13.94 8.97
C ARG A 341 17.59 -14.55 10.07
N ALA A 342 18.09 -15.54 10.80
CA ALA A 342 17.34 -16.12 11.91
C ALA A 342 17.09 -15.11 13.06
N ALA A 343 18.03 -14.20 13.31
CA ALA A 343 17.87 -13.13 14.28
C ALA A 343 16.80 -12.12 13.82
N TRP A 344 16.88 -11.60 12.60
CA TRP A 344 15.89 -10.69 12.03
C TRP A 344 14.46 -11.28 12.02
N ALA A 345 14.34 -12.58 11.71
CA ALA A 345 13.06 -13.27 11.76
C ALA A 345 12.47 -13.27 13.19
N ARG A 346 13.27 -13.62 14.21
CA ARG A 346 12.83 -13.58 15.61
C ARG A 346 12.48 -12.18 16.07
N ASN A 347 13.29 -11.20 15.72
CA ASN A 347 13.07 -9.80 16.07
C ASN A 347 11.75 -9.27 15.50
N GLY A 348 11.46 -9.56 14.22
CA GLY A 348 10.20 -9.20 13.58
C GLY A 348 8.98 -9.80 14.29
N LEU A 349 9.04 -11.09 14.65
CA LEU A 349 7.97 -11.76 15.39
C LEU A 349 7.79 -11.14 16.80
N ALA A 350 8.89 -10.87 17.51
CA ALA A 350 8.84 -10.25 18.84
C ALA A 350 8.28 -8.81 18.77
N PHE A 351 8.67 -8.03 17.77
CA PHE A 351 8.10 -6.69 17.54
C PHE A 351 6.61 -6.74 17.28
N ALA A 352 6.15 -7.72 16.48
CA ALA A 352 4.72 -7.92 16.18
C ALA A 352 3.86 -8.26 17.41
N ASP A 353 4.46 -8.72 18.51
CA ASP A 353 3.77 -9.00 19.77
C ASP A 353 3.49 -7.74 20.60
N SER A 354 4.27 -6.67 20.40
CA SER A 354 4.22 -5.45 21.22
C SER A 354 3.75 -4.21 20.45
N ALA A 355 3.96 -4.17 19.12
CA ALA A 355 3.63 -3.03 18.30
C ALA A 355 2.17 -3.04 17.83
N ASP A 356 1.55 -1.86 17.78
CA ASP A 356 0.25 -1.70 17.18
C ASP A 356 0.36 -1.65 15.65
N LEU A 357 0.12 -2.78 15.02
CA LEU A 357 0.16 -2.94 13.56
C LEU A 357 -1.23 -3.18 12.95
N TYR A 358 -2.30 -3.15 13.74
CA TYR A 358 -3.62 -3.67 13.36
C TYR A 358 -4.77 -2.71 13.54
N SER A 359 -4.66 -1.73 14.44
CA SER A 359 -5.78 -0.92 14.94
C SER A 359 -6.15 0.29 14.05
N MET A 360 -5.65 0.37 12.81
CA MET A 360 -5.99 1.45 11.89
C MET A 360 -7.50 1.67 11.74
N PRO A 361 -8.36 0.63 11.59
CA PRO A 361 -9.79 0.85 11.43
C PRO A 361 -10.45 1.47 12.67
N GLU A 362 -10.01 1.07 13.87
CA GLU A 362 -10.50 1.58 15.14
C GLU A 362 -10.15 3.06 15.32
N HIS A 363 -8.88 3.43 15.08
CA HIS A 363 -8.42 4.81 15.14
C HIS A 363 -9.05 5.70 14.05
N ALA A 364 -9.22 5.17 12.85
CA ALA A 364 -9.94 5.89 11.79
C ALA A 364 -11.40 6.16 12.20
N ALA A 365 -12.08 5.15 12.78
CA ALA A 365 -13.44 5.29 13.27
C ALA A 365 -13.51 6.31 14.43
N ASP A 366 -12.53 6.38 15.33
CA ASP A 366 -12.46 7.38 16.39
C ASP A 366 -12.50 8.81 15.84
N VAL A 367 -11.70 9.09 14.80
CA VAL A 367 -11.69 10.42 14.13
C VAL A 367 -13.00 10.66 13.38
N ILE A 368 -13.52 9.67 12.64
CA ILE A 368 -14.78 9.78 11.88
C ILE A 368 -15.96 10.07 12.80
N LEU A 369 -15.98 9.47 13.99
CA LEU A 369 -17.10 9.55 14.94
C LEU A 369 -16.92 10.66 15.99
N ALA A 370 -15.75 11.31 16.03
CA ALA A 370 -15.54 12.44 16.93
C ALA A 370 -16.57 13.53 16.62
N GLN A 371 -17.35 13.93 17.64
CA GLN A 371 -18.22 15.09 17.53
C GLN A 371 -17.35 16.35 17.33
N GLU A 372 -17.77 17.28 16.48
CA GLU A 372 -17.11 18.58 16.44
C GLU A 372 -17.04 19.12 17.87
N ARG A 373 -15.83 19.41 18.35
CA ARG A 373 -15.70 20.20 19.57
C ARG A 373 -16.35 21.55 19.27
N ALA A 374 -17.51 21.76 19.89
CA ALA A 374 -18.32 22.97 19.78
C ALA A 374 -17.49 24.23 20.10
#